data_c6e1978961c83e9995bc91414e35cc62
#
_entry.id   c6e1978961c83e9995bc91414e35cc62
#
_cell.length_a   1.000
_cell.length_b   1.000
_cell.length_c   1.000
_cell.angle_alpha   90.00
_cell.angle_beta   90.00
_cell.angle_gamma   90.00
#
_symmetry.space_group_name_H-M   'P 1'
#
loop_
_entity.id
_entity.type
_entity.pdbx_description
1 polymer ?
#
loop_
_entity_poly.entity_id
_entity_poly.type
_entity_poly.pdbx_seq_one_letter_code
_entity_poly.pdbx_strand_id
1 'polypeptide(L)'
;HPRPPRTSPPPRLPHPARTRPLPETDLTPSEIGPLVKQAAPKLLELFGVGPETAGQLLASAGDNPERMRSEAAFAHLAGVAPIPASSGRTHRHRLNRGGDRAANNALHTIVLTRMRFDERTRAYVERRTKQGLNKKDIMRCLERFVAREVYRALTSTPTEQITQTDLTPAA
;
A
#
# COMPACT_ATOMS: atom_id res chain seq x y z
N HIS A 1 -14.31 -55.57 2.38
CA HIS A 1 -14.92 -54.26 2.63
C HIS A 1 -14.89 -53.42 1.33
N PRO A 2 -16.04 -52.97 0.81
CA PRO A 2 -16.08 -52.10 -0.37
C PRO A 2 -15.56 -50.73 -0.02
N ARG A 3 -14.74 -50.14 -0.91
CA ARG A 3 -14.24 -48.78 -0.80
C ARG A 3 -15.41 -47.77 -0.95
N PRO A 4 -15.47 -46.71 -0.12
CA PRO A 4 -16.46 -45.67 -0.34
C PRO A 4 -16.22 -44.91 -1.66
N PRO A 5 -17.29 -44.42 -2.31
CA PRO A 5 -17.17 -43.71 -3.57
C PRO A 5 -16.37 -42.41 -3.39
N ARG A 6 -15.47 -42.13 -4.35
CA ARG A 6 -14.71 -40.87 -4.40
C ARG A 6 -15.69 -39.71 -4.67
N THR A 7 -15.90 -38.86 -3.69
CA THR A 7 -16.60 -37.61 -3.90
C THR A 7 -15.78 -36.68 -4.78
N SER A 8 -16.36 -36.23 -5.90
CA SER A 8 -15.75 -35.23 -6.76
C SER A 8 -15.54 -33.93 -5.99
N PRO A 9 -14.41 -33.22 -6.18
CA PRO A 9 -14.19 -31.94 -5.54
C PRO A 9 -15.26 -30.92 -6.02
N PRO A 10 -15.69 -29.99 -5.14
CA PRO A 10 -16.65 -28.97 -5.51
C PRO A 10 -16.10 -28.09 -6.65
N PRO A 11 -16.99 -27.55 -7.51
CA PRO A 11 -16.60 -26.67 -8.59
C PRO A 11 -15.86 -25.45 -8.04
N ARG A 12 -14.71 -25.13 -8.62
CA ARG A 12 -13.94 -23.92 -8.27
C ARG A 12 -14.81 -22.69 -8.59
N LEU A 13 -15.06 -21.87 -7.59
CA LEU A 13 -15.68 -20.56 -7.81
C LEU A 13 -14.86 -19.78 -8.85
N PRO A 14 -15.50 -19.09 -9.79
CA PRO A 14 -14.80 -18.26 -10.75
C PRO A 14 -13.98 -17.20 -10.00
N HIS A 15 -12.69 -17.09 -10.34
CA HIS A 15 -11.88 -15.99 -9.86
C HIS A 15 -12.55 -14.67 -10.27
N PRO A 16 -12.62 -13.66 -9.35
CA PRO A 16 -13.06 -12.34 -9.74
C PRO A 16 -12.22 -11.89 -10.94
N ALA A 17 -12.91 -11.38 -11.95
CA ALA A 17 -12.32 -10.91 -13.19
C ALA A 17 -11.11 -10.02 -12.85
N ARG A 18 -9.97 -10.31 -13.47
CA ARG A 18 -8.79 -9.43 -13.41
C ARG A 18 -9.27 -8.05 -13.85
N THR A 19 -9.22 -7.10 -12.94
CA THR A 19 -9.45 -5.70 -13.26
C THR A 19 -8.57 -5.36 -14.47
N ARG A 20 -9.23 -4.88 -15.52
CA ARG A 20 -8.58 -4.39 -16.74
C ARG A 20 -7.50 -3.40 -16.31
N PRO A 21 -6.25 -3.51 -16.79
CA PRO A 21 -5.25 -2.50 -16.50
C PRO A 21 -5.81 -1.15 -16.97
N LEU A 22 -5.80 -0.18 -16.08
CA LEU A 22 -6.13 1.21 -16.42
C LEU A 22 -5.19 1.64 -17.54
N PRO A 23 -5.65 2.50 -18.48
CA PRO A 23 -4.76 3.04 -19.50
C PRO A 23 -3.56 3.64 -18.77
N GLU A 24 -2.37 3.25 -19.19
CA GLU A 24 -1.12 3.89 -18.73
C GLU A 24 -1.29 5.37 -19.00
N THR A 25 -1.41 6.13 -17.94
CA THR A 25 -1.49 7.59 -18.03
C THR A 25 -0.05 8.02 -18.27
N ASP A 26 0.27 8.40 -19.51
CA ASP A 26 1.58 8.90 -19.92
C ASP A 26 1.91 10.28 -19.31
N LEU A 27 1.50 10.51 -18.06
CA LEU A 27 1.82 11.72 -17.33
C LEU A 27 3.30 11.70 -16.92
N THR A 28 4.00 12.74 -17.29
CA THR A 28 5.38 12.95 -16.85
C THR A 28 5.45 13.28 -15.35
N PRO A 29 6.55 13.03 -14.67
CA PRO A 29 6.72 13.40 -13.25
C PRO A 29 6.45 14.89 -12.97
N SER A 30 6.68 15.76 -13.96
CA SER A 30 6.39 17.21 -13.88
C SER A 30 4.89 17.50 -13.87
N GLU A 31 4.07 16.68 -14.50
CA GLU A 31 2.60 16.82 -14.52
C GLU A 31 1.95 16.17 -13.30
N ILE A 32 2.52 15.07 -12.82
CA ILE A 32 2.02 14.37 -11.63
C ILE A 32 2.20 15.21 -10.37
N GLY A 33 3.34 15.91 -10.23
CA GLY A 33 3.68 16.68 -9.04
C GLY A 33 2.60 17.69 -8.60
N PRO A 34 2.14 18.59 -9.47
CA PRO A 34 1.06 19.53 -9.15
C PRO A 34 -0.25 18.87 -8.76
N LEU A 35 -0.64 17.77 -9.43
CA LEU A 35 -1.86 17.02 -9.13
C LEU A 35 -1.79 16.37 -7.73
N VAL A 36 -0.67 15.74 -7.42
CA VAL A 36 -0.44 15.16 -6.09
C VAL A 36 -0.44 16.24 -5.00
N LYS A 37 0.20 17.38 -5.26
CA LYS A 37 0.24 18.50 -4.32
C LYS A 37 -1.15 19.05 -4.02
N GLN A 38 -2.03 19.05 -5.00
CA GLN A 38 -3.42 19.44 -4.83
C GLN A 38 -4.24 18.40 -4.08
N ALA A 39 -4.10 17.12 -4.45
CA ALA A 39 -4.94 16.03 -3.91
C ALA A 39 -4.47 15.55 -2.53
N ALA A 40 -3.17 15.44 -2.29
CA ALA A 40 -2.61 14.93 -1.04
C ALA A 40 -1.23 15.53 -0.73
N PRO A 41 -1.15 16.82 -0.37
CA PRO A 41 0.12 17.50 -0.11
C PRO A 41 0.93 16.82 0.99
N LYS A 42 0.28 16.29 2.01
CA LYS A 42 0.94 15.58 3.13
C LYS A 42 1.71 14.33 2.71
N LEU A 43 1.39 13.73 1.57
CA LEU A 43 2.20 12.62 1.04
C LEU A 43 3.59 13.09 0.64
N LEU A 44 3.71 14.26 0.03
CA LEU A 44 4.99 14.82 -0.41
C LEU A 44 5.87 15.31 0.76
N GLU A 45 5.28 15.51 1.94
CA GLU A 45 6.03 15.85 3.16
C GLU A 45 6.74 14.64 3.76
N LEU A 46 6.33 13.42 3.38
CA LEU A 46 6.94 12.20 3.89
C LEU A 46 8.30 11.96 3.23
N PHE A 47 9.33 11.73 4.06
CA PHE A 47 10.67 11.46 3.56
C PHE A 47 10.69 10.25 2.62
N GLY A 48 11.30 10.43 1.44
CA GLY A 48 11.42 9.38 0.42
C GLY A 48 10.20 9.21 -0.46
N VAL A 49 9.17 10.05 -0.33
CA VAL A 49 8.00 10.06 -1.20
C VAL A 49 8.20 11.13 -2.28
N GLY A 50 8.38 10.69 -3.51
CA GLY A 50 8.42 11.55 -4.68
C GLY A 50 7.05 11.65 -5.37
N PRO A 51 6.90 12.58 -6.35
CA PRO A 51 5.64 12.76 -7.09
C PRO A 51 5.10 11.47 -7.72
N GLU A 52 5.98 10.67 -8.30
CA GLU A 52 5.63 9.40 -8.95
C GLU A 52 5.08 8.37 -7.96
N THR A 53 5.82 8.13 -6.86
CA THR A 53 5.37 7.19 -5.83
C THR A 53 4.09 7.66 -5.14
N ALA A 54 3.94 8.96 -4.94
CA ALA A 54 2.73 9.55 -4.39
C ALA A 54 1.55 9.42 -5.36
N GLY A 55 1.76 9.63 -6.66
CA GLY A 55 0.75 9.42 -7.70
C GLY A 55 0.26 7.96 -7.74
N GLN A 56 1.17 7.00 -7.71
CA GLN A 56 0.83 5.58 -7.65
C GLN A 56 0.01 5.22 -6.39
N LEU A 57 0.38 5.76 -5.23
CA LEU A 57 -0.35 5.53 -3.98
C LEU A 57 -1.75 6.16 -4.00
N LEU A 58 -1.89 7.35 -4.57
CA LEU A 58 -3.17 8.03 -4.74
C LEU A 58 -4.10 7.27 -5.70
N ALA A 59 -3.58 6.82 -6.85
CA ALA A 59 -4.35 6.03 -7.81
C ALA A 59 -4.83 4.73 -7.17
N SER A 60 -3.93 3.97 -6.53
CA SER A 60 -4.30 2.73 -5.84
C SER A 60 -5.33 2.94 -4.72
N ALA A 61 -5.26 4.06 -3.99
CA ALA A 61 -6.22 4.40 -2.95
C ALA A 61 -7.58 4.80 -3.54
N GLY A 62 -7.58 5.62 -4.60
CA GLY A 62 -8.79 6.08 -5.28
C GLY A 62 -9.57 4.98 -5.96
N ASP A 63 -8.90 4.00 -6.54
CA ASP A 63 -9.50 2.84 -7.18
C ASP A 63 -10.08 1.81 -6.19
N ASN A 64 -9.74 1.93 -4.91
CA ASN A 64 -10.13 0.96 -3.87
C ASN A 64 -10.67 1.65 -2.59
N PRO A 65 -11.69 2.51 -2.69
CA PRO A 65 -12.17 3.28 -1.54
C PRO A 65 -12.66 2.40 -0.39
N GLU A 66 -13.23 1.23 -0.70
CA GLU A 66 -13.68 0.26 0.30
C GLU A 66 -12.52 -0.34 1.12
N ARG A 67 -11.30 -0.31 0.58
CA ARG A 67 -10.07 -0.78 1.24
C ARG A 67 -9.34 0.31 2.02
N MET A 68 -9.83 1.55 1.94
CA MET A 68 -9.28 2.69 2.68
C MET A 68 -9.94 2.89 4.07
N ARG A 69 -10.79 1.97 4.51
CA ARG A 69 -11.52 2.06 5.79
C ARG A 69 -10.65 2.00 7.05
N SER A 70 -9.47 1.42 6.95
CA SER A 70 -8.53 1.30 8.06
C SER A 70 -7.10 1.14 7.58
N GLU A 71 -6.15 1.46 8.46
CA GLU A 71 -4.72 1.21 8.22
C GLU A 71 -4.43 -0.26 7.90
N ALA A 72 -5.10 -1.18 8.58
CA ALA A 72 -4.96 -2.61 8.32
C ALA A 72 -5.47 -2.98 6.93
N ALA A 73 -6.63 -2.44 6.50
CA ALA A 73 -7.18 -2.67 5.18
C ALA A 73 -6.26 -2.12 4.08
N PHE A 74 -5.71 -0.92 4.26
CA PHE A 74 -4.71 -0.37 3.34
C PHE A 74 -3.43 -1.22 3.28
N ALA A 75 -2.94 -1.74 4.40
CA ALA A 75 -1.79 -2.64 4.40
C ALA A 75 -2.06 -3.96 3.66
N HIS A 76 -3.29 -4.46 3.70
CA HIS A 76 -3.70 -5.60 2.89
C HIS A 76 -3.78 -5.24 1.41
N LEU A 77 -4.33 -4.07 1.07
CA LEU A 77 -4.35 -3.55 -0.30
C LEU A 77 -2.93 -3.45 -0.86
N ALA A 78 -2.02 -2.82 -0.13
CA ALA A 78 -0.63 -2.65 -0.55
C ALA A 78 0.23 -3.94 -0.46
N GLY A 79 -0.33 -5.06 -0.03
CA GLY A 79 0.38 -6.34 0.05
C GLY A 79 1.43 -6.42 1.17
N VAL A 80 1.46 -5.46 2.11
CA VAL A 80 2.44 -5.38 3.20
C VAL A 80 1.90 -5.85 4.55
N ALA A 81 0.65 -6.27 4.62
CA ALA A 81 0.09 -6.87 5.81
C ALA A 81 0.72 -8.25 6.07
N PRO A 82 1.13 -8.55 7.30
CA PRO A 82 1.64 -9.87 7.64
C PRO A 82 0.51 -10.90 7.58
N ILE A 83 0.70 -11.97 6.79
CA ILE A 83 -0.23 -13.09 6.77
C ILE A 83 0.31 -14.17 7.70
N PRO A 84 -0.39 -14.52 8.79
CA PRO A 84 0.03 -15.59 9.67
C PRO A 84 0.20 -16.92 8.90
N ALA A 85 1.32 -17.56 9.11
CA ALA A 85 1.64 -18.87 8.54
C ALA A 85 2.18 -19.78 9.65
N SER A 86 1.56 -19.71 10.81
CA SER A 86 1.97 -20.46 12.00
C SER A 86 1.49 -21.90 11.92
N SER A 87 2.36 -22.84 12.27
CA SER A 87 2.02 -24.23 12.57
C SER A 87 2.63 -24.59 13.93
N GLY A 88 1.79 -24.79 14.95
CA GLY A 88 2.24 -25.19 16.27
C GLY A 88 3.22 -24.22 16.94
N ARG A 89 4.48 -24.62 17.13
CA ARG A 89 5.49 -23.85 17.88
C ARG A 89 6.18 -22.74 17.10
N THR A 90 5.90 -22.59 15.80
CA THR A 90 6.63 -21.62 14.96
C THR A 90 5.72 -20.49 14.51
N HIS A 91 5.98 -19.27 14.98
CA HIS A 91 5.31 -18.07 14.52
C HIS A 91 6.03 -17.52 13.27
N ARG A 92 5.47 -17.77 12.10
CA ARG A 92 5.97 -17.24 10.83
C ARG A 92 4.89 -16.42 10.14
N HIS A 93 5.33 -15.47 9.32
CA HIS A 93 4.46 -14.70 8.46
C HIS A 93 4.90 -14.94 7.01
N ARG A 94 3.94 -15.14 6.13
CA ARG A 94 4.17 -15.25 4.70
C ARG A 94 3.82 -13.94 3.98
N LEU A 95 4.36 -13.78 2.78
CA LEU A 95 4.09 -12.64 1.92
C LEU A 95 2.63 -12.64 1.47
N ASN A 96 1.99 -11.47 1.51
CA ASN A 96 0.69 -11.25 0.88
C ASN A 96 0.90 -11.02 -0.64
N ARG A 97 0.54 -12.00 -1.45
CA ARG A 97 0.66 -11.92 -2.93
C ARG A 97 -0.58 -11.33 -3.60
N GLY A 98 -1.65 -11.08 -2.85
CA GLY A 98 -2.93 -10.59 -3.36
C GLY A 98 -3.09 -9.07 -3.31
N GLY A 99 -2.03 -8.32 -2.97
CA GLY A 99 -2.06 -6.87 -2.91
C GLY A 99 -1.92 -6.19 -4.28
N ASP A 100 -2.22 -4.90 -4.30
CA ASP A 100 -2.00 -4.02 -5.43
C ASP A 100 -0.49 -3.88 -5.68
N ARG A 101 -0.06 -4.14 -6.92
CA ARG A 101 1.37 -4.12 -7.28
C ARG A 101 1.94 -2.72 -7.32
N ALA A 102 1.17 -1.73 -7.77
CA ALA A 102 1.62 -0.36 -7.86
C ALA A 102 1.85 0.23 -6.48
N ALA A 103 0.89 0.06 -5.56
CA ALA A 103 1.03 0.45 -4.17
C ALA A 103 2.21 -0.28 -3.47
N ASN A 104 2.35 -1.58 -3.70
CA ASN A 104 3.47 -2.35 -3.14
C ASN A 104 4.82 -1.82 -3.62
N ASN A 105 4.97 -1.61 -4.94
CA ASN A 105 6.18 -1.09 -5.53
C ASN A 105 6.52 0.33 -5.02
N ALA A 106 5.52 1.20 -4.89
CA ALA A 106 5.69 2.54 -4.34
C ALA A 106 6.22 2.50 -2.90
N LEU A 107 5.62 1.69 -2.03
CA LEU A 107 6.10 1.50 -0.65
C LEU A 107 7.52 0.93 -0.60
N HIS A 108 7.82 -0.04 -1.45
CA HIS A 108 9.16 -0.63 -1.56
C HIS A 108 10.20 0.42 -1.95
N THR A 109 9.90 1.24 -2.96
CA THR A 109 10.78 2.33 -3.43
C THR A 109 11.05 3.35 -2.31
N ILE A 110 10.02 3.74 -1.56
CA ILE A 110 10.16 4.63 -0.40
C ILE A 110 11.09 4.02 0.65
N VAL A 111 10.91 2.73 0.97
CA VAL A 111 11.77 2.02 1.94
C VAL A 111 13.23 2.00 1.46
N LEU A 112 13.50 1.70 0.19
CA LEU A 112 14.86 1.70 -0.37
C LEU A 112 15.50 3.08 -0.26
N THR A 113 14.76 4.14 -0.57
CA THR A 113 15.23 5.53 -0.44
C THR A 113 15.56 5.85 1.02
N ARG A 114 14.69 5.48 1.96
CA ARG A 114 14.93 5.69 3.40
C ARG A 114 16.12 4.89 3.93
N MET A 115 16.25 3.65 3.52
CA MET A 115 17.41 2.83 3.91
C MET A 115 18.74 3.43 3.46
N ARG A 116 18.73 4.18 2.36
CA ARG A 116 19.91 4.84 1.82
C ARG A 116 20.21 6.19 2.48
N PHE A 117 19.19 7.01 2.71
CA PHE A 117 19.35 8.42 3.02
C PHE A 117 18.80 8.85 4.39
N ASP A 118 17.90 8.07 5.01
CA ASP A 118 17.34 8.40 6.32
C ASP A 118 18.14 7.75 7.45
N GLU A 119 18.70 8.56 8.31
CA GLU A 119 19.53 8.11 9.43
C GLU A 119 18.75 7.24 10.43
N ARG A 120 17.49 7.61 10.71
CA ARG A 120 16.63 6.85 11.62
C ARG A 120 16.36 5.44 11.09
N THR A 121 16.10 5.33 9.78
CA THR A 121 15.91 4.04 9.12
C THR A 121 17.19 3.21 9.12
N ARG A 122 18.35 3.81 8.87
CA ARG A 122 19.64 3.12 8.93
C ARG A 122 19.92 2.57 10.32
N ALA A 123 19.72 3.38 11.36
CA ALA A 123 19.87 2.96 12.75
C ALA A 123 18.92 1.81 13.12
N TYR A 124 17.66 1.86 12.63
CA TYR A 124 16.72 0.75 12.80
C TYR A 124 17.23 -0.52 12.15
N VAL A 125 17.66 -0.46 10.87
CA VAL A 125 18.19 -1.62 10.12
C VAL A 125 19.38 -2.24 10.87
N GLU A 126 20.34 -1.45 11.30
CA GLU A 126 21.51 -1.91 12.04
C GLU A 126 21.12 -2.64 13.32
N ARG A 127 20.24 -2.03 14.13
CA ARG A 127 19.74 -2.63 15.36
C ARG A 127 19.06 -3.97 15.12
N ARG A 128 18.18 -4.05 14.09
CA ARG A 128 17.44 -5.29 13.78
C ARG A 128 18.36 -6.37 13.22
N THR A 129 19.38 -6.00 12.46
CA THR A 129 20.41 -6.91 11.98
C THR A 129 21.19 -7.50 13.14
N LYS A 130 21.60 -6.69 14.13
CA LYS A 130 22.26 -7.15 15.36
C LYS A 130 21.38 -8.09 16.18
N GLN A 131 20.05 -7.96 16.09
CA GLN A 131 19.09 -8.87 16.71
C GLN A 131 18.85 -10.16 15.90
N GLY A 132 19.56 -10.37 14.80
CA GLY A 132 19.50 -11.59 14.00
C GLY A 132 18.40 -11.62 12.94
N LEU A 133 17.69 -10.52 12.67
CA LEU A 133 16.73 -10.47 11.59
C LEU A 133 17.44 -10.41 10.23
N ASN A 134 16.90 -11.15 9.27
CA ASN A 134 17.39 -11.06 7.91
C ASN A 134 16.87 -9.79 7.20
N LYS A 135 17.55 -9.38 6.13
CA LYS A 135 17.22 -8.16 5.37
C LYS A 135 15.78 -8.13 4.86
N LYS A 136 15.24 -9.28 4.42
CA LYS A 136 13.86 -9.35 3.89
C LYS A 136 12.82 -9.08 4.98
N ASP A 137 13.04 -9.59 6.18
CA ASP A 137 12.12 -9.37 7.30
C ASP A 137 12.20 -7.93 7.80
N ILE A 138 13.40 -7.34 7.82
CA ILE A 138 13.58 -5.91 8.14
C ILE A 138 12.84 -5.03 7.12
N MET A 139 12.97 -5.31 5.81
CA MET A 139 12.25 -4.58 4.77
C MET A 139 10.73 -4.67 4.94
N ARG A 140 10.18 -5.84 5.22
CA ARG A 140 8.74 -6.01 5.48
C ARG A 140 8.25 -5.19 6.68
N CYS A 141 9.05 -5.12 7.74
CA CYS A 141 8.73 -4.27 8.88
C CYS A 141 8.70 -2.78 8.47
N LEU A 142 9.70 -2.34 7.69
CA LEU A 142 9.78 -0.96 7.21
C LEU A 142 8.62 -0.62 6.26
N GLU A 143 8.30 -1.50 5.30
CA GLU A 143 7.15 -1.33 4.40
C GLU A 143 5.84 -1.18 5.19
N ARG A 144 5.67 -1.95 6.27
CA ARG A 144 4.51 -1.82 7.15
C ARG A 144 4.47 -0.50 7.91
N PHE A 145 5.62 0.02 8.35
CA PHE A 145 5.71 1.35 8.98
C PHE A 145 5.40 2.47 7.98
N VAL A 146 5.98 2.41 6.79
CA VAL A 146 5.72 3.38 5.72
C VAL A 146 4.24 3.36 5.31
N ALA A 147 3.64 2.18 5.17
CA ALA A 147 2.21 2.06 4.87
C ALA A 147 1.33 2.76 5.91
N ARG A 148 1.71 2.71 7.19
CA ARG A 148 1.01 3.41 8.27
C ARG A 148 1.10 4.93 8.14
N GLU A 149 2.27 5.44 7.82
CA GLU A 149 2.48 6.88 7.60
C GLU A 149 1.73 7.37 6.36
N VAL A 150 1.81 6.62 5.26
CA VAL A 150 1.11 6.89 4.01
C VAL A 150 -0.42 6.91 4.22
N TYR A 151 -0.95 5.91 4.91
CA TYR A 151 -2.38 5.86 5.22
C TYR A 151 -2.85 7.12 5.98
N ARG A 152 -2.09 7.54 7.01
CA ARG A 152 -2.40 8.74 7.75
C ARG A 152 -2.33 10.00 6.89
N ALA A 153 -1.34 10.09 6.01
CA ALA A 153 -1.21 11.22 5.09
C ALA A 153 -2.38 11.27 4.09
N LEU A 154 -2.80 10.12 3.55
CA LEU A 154 -3.93 10.02 2.63
C LEU A 154 -5.26 10.37 3.29
N THR A 155 -5.48 9.96 4.55
CA THR A 155 -6.75 10.16 5.25
C THR A 155 -6.85 11.48 6.00
N SER A 156 -5.73 12.17 6.21
CA SER A 156 -5.69 13.48 6.87
C SER A 156 -5.80 14.66 5.92
N THR A 157 -6.06 14.43 4.63
CA THR A 157 -6.34 15.50 3.66
C THR A 157 -7.72 16.08 3.96
N PRO A 158 -7.87 17.40 4.10
CA PRO A 158 -9.17 17.99 4.39
C PRO A 158 -10.12 17.77 3.21
N THR A 159 -11.21 17.07 3.44
CA THR A 159 -12.35 16.97 2.50
C THR A 159 -13.13 18.31 2.44
N GLU A 160 -12.58 19.41 2.96
CA GLU A 160 -13.33 20.65 3.17
C GLU A 160 -13.29 21.69 2.04
N GLN A 161 -12.80 21.38 0.84
CA GLN A 161 -12.72 22.39 -0.22
C GLN A 161 -13.56 22.12 -1.48
N ILE A 162 -14.54 21.22 -1.44
CA ILE A 162 -15.44 21.02 -2.61
C ILE A 162 -16.89 21.48 -2.34
N THR A 163 -17.17 22.15 -1.25
CA THR A 163 -18.55 22.53 -0.93
C THR A 163 -18.71 24.05 -0.70
N GLN A 164 -18.10 24.89 -1.50
CA GLN A 164 -18.52 26.30 -1.59
C GLN A 164 -17.96 26.95 -2.87
N THR A 165 -18.58 26.68 -3.99
CA THR A 165 -18.53 27.58 -5.13
C THR A 165 -19.97 27.77 -5.61
N ASP A 166 -20.53 28.89 -5.21
CA ASP A 166 -21.54 29.72 -5.87
C ASP A 166 -22.82 29.06 -6.40
N LEU A 167 -23.81 29.02 -5.50
CA LEU A 167 -25.18 29.25 -5.88
C LEU A 167 -25.57 30.65 -5.37
N THR A 168 -25.12 31.68 -6.05
CA THR A 168 -25.75 33.00 -5.97
C THR A 168 -26.83 33.03 -7.05
N PRO A 169 -28.12 33.08 -6.72
CA PRO A 169 -29.13 33.35 -7.72
C PRO A 169 -29.08 34.85 -8.02
N ALA A 170 -28.84 35.16 -9.28
CA ALA A 170 -29.01 36.51 -9.79
C ALA A 170 -30.49 36.91 -9.66
N ALA A 171 -30.71 38.05 -9.02
CA ALA A 171 -31.98 38.76 -8.96
C ALA A 171 -32.29 39.41 -10.30
#